data_8826a59212305974fd64d69766ce6d31
#
_entry.id   8826a59212305974fd64d69766ce6d31
#
_cell.length_a   1.000
_cell.length_b   1.000
_cell.length_c   1.000
_cell.angle_alpha   90.00
_cell.angle_beta   90.00
_cell.angle_gamma   90.00
#
_symmetry.space_group_name_H-M   'P 1'
#
loop_
_entity.id
_entity.type
_entity.pdbx_description
1 polymer ?
#
loop_
_entity_poly.entity_id
_entity_poly.type
_entity_poly.pdbx_seq_one_letter_code
_entity_poly.pdbx_strand_id
1 'polypeptide(L)'
;MPIRYFFKQLLLPPGGFVLLLAFAWLLRRRRPRFAALCFAIGLGGLTAMSLPVFVEWGARMLEREPALAEARWGGLAAEAGAIVVLGAGRELADPAWGGDQPGHLALERLRYAARLARASGLPILTSGGLHFGQPPSEAYIGAEVLQRDFQVPTRWLEERSRTTWENAVYSAQMLKAAGIERVVLVTSAVHMPRSRWCFEQNGIEVVAAPVGFMGVPNGRPLGGWLPEAKAVWQTSLLINEAAGMLLYPLLYRPAVGVSPAPPVAADQGPAQQ
;
A
#
# COMPACT_ATOMS: atom_id res chain seq x y z
N MET A 1 -6.92 3.57 18.33
CA MET A 1 -6.13 2.82 17.33
C MET A 1 -5.62 1.45 17.78
N PRO A 2 -5.15 1.20 19.01
CA PRO A 2 -4.62 -0.12 19.37
C PRO A 2 -5.62 -1.27 19.27
N ILE A 3 -6.90 -1.05 19.61
CA ILE A 3 -7.94 -2.08 19.58
C ILE A 3 -8.20 -2.59 18.15
N ARG A 4 -8.35 -1.70 17.17
CA ARG A 4 -8.56 -2.10 15.76
C ARG A 4 -7.38 -2.89 15.21
N TYR A 5 -6.16 -2.46 15.53
CA TYR A 5 -4.94 -3.17 15.14
C TYR A 5 -4.89 -4.56 15.78
N PHE A 6 -5.18 -4.66 17.09
CA PHE A 6 -5.21 -5.92 17.82
C PHE A 6 -6.18 -6.94 17.18
N PHE A 7 -7.44 -6.54 16.97
CA PHE A 7 -8.42 -7.43 16.33
C PHE A 7 -8.05 -7.79 14.89
N LYS A 8 -7.49 -6.84 14.14
CA LYS A 8 -7.01 -7.11 12.78
C LYS A 8 -5.94 -8.20 12.78
N GLN A 9 -4.93 -8.10 13.64
CA GLN A 9 -3.83 -9.07 13.70
C GLN A 9 -4.28 -10.43 14.26
N LEU A 10 -5.25 -10.44 15.16
CA LEU A 10 -5.76 -11.66 15.76
C LEU A 10 -6.68 -12.46 14.81
N LEU A 11 -7.51 -11.76 14.03
CA LEU A 11 -8.54 -12.40 13.21
C LEU A 11 -8.07 -12.66 11.76
N LEU A 12 -7.22 -11.78 11.22
CA LEU A 12 -6.66 -12.01 9.90
C LEU A 12 -5.50 -13.03 9.97
N PRO A 13 -5.28 -13.80 8.89
CA PRO A 13 -4.14 -14.70 8.83
C PRO A 13 -2.80 -13.98 9.03
N PRO A 14 -1.84 -14.60 9.75
CA PRO A 14 -1.88 -15.97 10.29
C PRO A 14 -2.64 -16.12 11.62
N GLY A 15 -3.00 -15.04 12.33
CA GLY A 15 -3.59 -15.05 13.67
C GLY A 15 -4.85 -15.92 13.75
N GLY A 16 -5.78 -15.77 12.81
CA GLY A 16 -7.01 -16.55 12.77
C GLY A 16 -6.79 -18.08 12.67
N PHE A 17 -5.77 -18.51 11.90
CA PHE A 17 -5.43 -19.93 11.82
C PHE A 17 -4.79 -20.45 13.11
N VAL A 18 -3.97 -19.63 13.77
CA VAL A 18 -3.41 -19.96 15.10
C VAL A 18 -4.53 -20.10 16.14
N LEU A 19 -5.52 -19.21 16.11
CA LEU A 19 -6.71 -19.34 16.97
C LEU A 19 -7.49 -20.63 16.71
N LEU A 20 -7.69 -21.01 15.45
CA LEU A 20 -8.35 -22.27 15.11
C LEU A 20 -7.60 -23.48 15.68
N LEU A 21 -6.26 -23.50 15.62
CA LEU A 21 -5.46 -24.56 16.24
C LEU A 21 -5.59 -24.57 17.78
N ALA A 22 -5.62 -23.39 18.41
CA ALA A 22 -5.85 -23.29 19.86
C ALA A 22 -7.24 -23.80 20.25
N PHE A 23 -8.30 -23.45 19.48
CA PHE A 23 -9.64 -23.97 19.66
C PHE A 23 -9.70 -25.48 19.44
N ALA A 24 -9.03 -26.01 18.45
CA ALA A 24 -8.94 -27.45 18.21
C ALA A 24 -8.36 -28.17 19.43
N TRP A 25 -7.28 -27.63 19.99
CA TRP A 25 -6.67 -28.21 21.19
C TRP A 25 -7.58 -28.17 22.42
N LEU A 26 -8.27 -27.03 22.67
CA LEU A 26 -9.21 -26.87 23.79
C LEU A 26 -10.41 -27.79 23.69
N LEU A 27 -10.96 -27.97 22.49
CA LEU A 27 -12.20 -28.71 22.25
C LEU A 27 -11.97 -30.21 21.97
N ARG A 28 -10.74 -30.70 21.84
CA ARG A 28 -10.41 -32.07 21.42
C ARG A 28 -11.08 -33.18 22.23
N ARG A 29 -11.35 -32.93 23.54
CA ARG A 29 -12.01 -33.91 24.43
C ARG A 29 -13.53 -33.77 24.46
N ARG A 30 -14.07 -32.55 24.30
CA ARG A 30 -15.52 -32.29 24.41
C ARG A 30 -16.27 -32.37 23.09
N ARG A 31 -15.63 -31.95 21.98
CA ARG A 31 -16.18 -31.85 20.65
C ARG A 31 -15.18 -32.34 19.60
N PRO A 32 -14.83 -33.63 19.59
CA PRO A 32 -13.69 -34.13 18.79
C PRO A 32 -13.84 -33.91 17.28
N ARG A 33 -15.03 -34.03 16.72
CA ARG A 33 -15.24 -33.77 15.28
C ARG A 33 -15.06 -32.30 14.90
N PHE A 34 -15.58 -31.39 15.74
CA PHE A 34 -15.38 -29.95 15.51
C PHE A 34 -13.92 -29.53 15.72
N ALA A 35 -13.25 -30.11 16.72
CA ALA A 35 -11.83 -29.90 16.93
C ALA A 35 -10.99 -30.38 15.74
N ALA A 36 -11.31 -31.53 15.15
CA ALA A 36 -10.64 -32.03 13.96
C ALA A 36 -10.82 -31.07 12.76
N LEU A 37 -12.03 -30.53 12.58
CA LEU A 37 -12.29 -29.52 11.53
C LEU A 37 -11.49 -28.25 11.76
N CYS A 38 -11.47 -27.69 12.98
CA CYS A 38 -10.66 -26.51 13.32
C CYS A 38 -9.18 -26.78 13.10
N PHE A 39 -8.68 -27.97 13.45
CA PHE A 39 -7.30 -28.37 13.23
C PHE A 39 -6.97 -28.44 11.73
N ALA A 40 -7.81 -29.10 10.94
CA ALA A 40 -7.62 -29.24 9.49
C ALA A 40 -7.60 -27.86 8.77
N ILE A 41 -8.54 -26.97 9.13
CA ILE A 41 -8.60 -25.61 8.56
C ILE A 41 -7.39 -24.77 9.02
N GLY A 42 -7.06 -24.81 10.31
CA GLY A 42 -5.94 -24.05 10.87
C GLY A 42 -4.59 -24.49 10.29
N LEU A 43 -4.30 -25.79 10.29
CA LEU A 43 -3.06 -26.32 9.75
C LEU A 43 -3.01 -26.18 8.22
N GLY A 44 -4.09 -26.58 7.53
CA GLY A 44 -4.19 -26.45 6.07
C GLY A 44 -4.04 -25.02 5.59
N GLY A 45 -4.67 -24.06 6.30
CA GLY A 45 -4.55 -22.64 6.02
C GLY A 45 -3.13 -22.11 6.20
N LEU A 46 -2.46 -22.45 7.33
CA LEU A 46 -1.06 -22.06 7.56
C LEU A 46 -0.12 -22.68 6.51
N THR A 47 -0.36 -23.95 6.15
CA THR A 47 0.41 -24.62 5.09
C THR A 47 0.19 -23.91 3.76
N ALA A 48 -1.06 -23.69 3.34
CA ALA A 48 -1.38 -23.04 2.07
C ALA A 48 -0.75 -21.65 1.97
N MET A 49 -0.85 -20.82 3.01
CA MET A 49 -0.26 -19.49 2.97
C MET A 49 1.28 -19.48 3.00
N SER A 50 1.93 -20.57 3.36
CA SER A 50 3.38 -20.71 3.29
C SER A 50 3.89 -21.14 1.90
N LEU A 51 2.99 -21.53 0.99
CA LEU A 51 3.36 -22.04 -0.32
C LEU A 51 3.34 -20.93 -1.38
N PRO A 52 4.47 -20.64 -2.06
CA PRO A 52 4.55 -19.63 -3.11
C PRO A 52 3.53 -19.80 -4.25
N VAL A 53 3.15 -21.02 -4.58
CA VAL A 53 2.15 -21.30 -5.64
C VAL A 53 0.81 -20.61 -5.36
N PHE A 54 0.37 -20.54 -4.08
CA PHE A 54 -0.85 -19.83 -3.72
C PHE A 54 -0.67 -18.31 -3.74
N VAL A 55 0.53 -17.82 -3.44
CA VAL A 55 0.86 -16.40 -3.62
C VAL A 55 0.75 -16.00 -5.09
N GLU A 56 1.40 -16.74 -5.98
CA GLU A 56 1.39 -16.47 -7.42
C GLU A 56 -0.04 -16.54 -7.99
N TRP A 57 -0.82 -17.55 -7.59
CA TRP A 57 -2.21 -17.67 -8.01
C TRP A 57 -3.08 -16.51 -7.51
N GLY A 58 -3.02 -16.19 -6.23
CA GLY A 58 -3.80 -15.09 -5.64
C GLY A 58 -3.38 -13.73 -6.18
N ALA A 59 -2.08 -13.51 -6.41
CA ALA A 59 -1.57 -12.27 -6.97
C ALA A 59 -2.09 -12.06 -8.41
N ARG A 60 -2.09 -13.07 -9.27
CA ARG A 60 -2.65 -12.97 -10.64
C ARG A 60 -4.13 -12.56 -10.65
N MET A 61 -4.89 -12.90 -9.62
CA MET A 61 -6.28 -12.46 -9.50
C MET A 61 -6.43 -10.98 -9.12
N LEU A 62 -5.45 -10.43 -8.40
CA LEU A 62 -5.46 -9.04 -7.91
C LEU A 62 -4.68 -8.09 -8.82
N GLU A 63 -3.60 -8.54 -9.46
CA GLU A 63 -2.74 -7.76 -10.34
C GLU A 63 -3.40 -7.57 -11.71
N ARG A 64 -4.42 -6.72 -11.77
CA ARG A 64 -5.25 -6.51 -12.97
C ARG A 64 -4.66 -5.50 -13.95
N GLU A 65 -3.73 -4.66 -13.46
CA GLU A 65 -3.09 -3.63 -14.27
C GLU A 65 -1.72 -4.13 -14.76
N PRO A 66 -1.45 -4.05 -16.07
CA PRO A 66 -0.15 -4.45 -16.61
C PRO A 66 0.95 -3.46 -16.16
N ALA A 67 2.20 -3.92 -16.22
CA ALA A 67 3.33 -3.04 -16.03
C ALA A 67 3.33 -1.93 -17.08
N LEU A 68 3.61 -0.69 -16.67
CA LEU A 68 3.70 0.44 -17.59
C LEU A 68 4.94 0.29 -18.50
N ALA A 69 4.71 0.11 -19.78
CA ALA A 69 5.77 -0.11 -20.76
C ALA A 69 6.79 1.05 -20.78
N GLU A 70 8.07 0.75 -20.77
CA GLU A 70 9.15 1.75 -20.71
C GLU A 70 9.10 2.74 -21.88
N ALA A 71 8.69 2.27 -23.06
CA ALA A 71 8.51 3.11 -24.24
C ALA A 71 7.48 4.26 -24.06
N ARG A 72 6.56 4.15 -23.09
CA ARG A 72 5.58 5.19 -22.75
C ARG A 72 6.08 6.26 -21.79
N TRP A 73 7.18 6.00 -21.06
CA TRP A 73 7.58 6.86 -19.95
C TRP A 73 7.86 8.31 -20.37
N GLY A 74 8.55 8.51 -21.50
CA GLY A 74 8.83 9.85 -22.05
C GLY A 74 7.59 10.65 -22.45
N GLY A 75 6.50 9.94 -22.79
CA GLY A 75 5.23 10.55 -23.19
C GLY A 75 4.25 10.85 -22.06
N LEU A 76 4.55 10.44 -20.82
CA LEU A 76 3.63 10.57 -19.70
C LEU A 76 3.23 12.02 -19.38
N ALA A 77 4.09 13.00 -19.66
CA ALA A 77 3.77 14.41 -19.46
C ALA A 77 2.64 14.92 -20.36
N ALA A 78 2.35 14.24 -21.46
CA ALA A 78 1.18 14.53 -22.30
C ALA A 78 -0.09 13.82 -21.78
N GLU A 79 0.06 12.81 -20.92
CA GLU A 79 -1.07 12.02 -20.41
C GLU A 79 -1.48 12.41 -18.97
N ALA A 80 -0.58 12.98 -18.16
CA ALA A 80 -0.82 13.28 -16.76
C ALA A 80 -0.07 14.52 -16.30
N GLY A 81 -0.53 15.15 -15.21
CA GLY A 81 0.08 16.35 -14.65
C GLY A 81 1.05 16.10 -13.49
N ALA A 82 1.04 14.92 -12.88
CA ALA A 82 1.91 14.56 -11.77
C ALA A 82 2.07 13.04 -11.62
N ILE A 83 3.11 12.63 -10.91
CA ILE A 83 3.26 11.27 -10.38
C ILE A 83 2.85 11.29 -8.92
N VAL A 84 1.98 10.38 -8.51
CA VAL A 84 1.63 10.14 -7.11
C VAL A 84 2.26 8.84 -6.67
N VAL A 85 3.07 8.86 -5.61
CA VAL A 85 3.65 7.66 -5.01
C VAL A 85 3.09 7.44 -3.61
N LEU A 86 2.51 6.25 -3.39
CA LEU A 86 1.90 5.90 -2.10
C LEU A 86 2.91 5.26 -1.16
N GLY A 87 2.89 5.67 0.11
CA GLY A 87 3.61 5.03 1.19
C GLY A 87 3.24 3.55 1.36
N ALA A 88 4.08 2.79 2.06
CA ALA A 88 3.89 1.37 2.33
C ALA A 88 4.54 0.94 3.66
N GLY A 89 4.53 1.83 4.64
CA GLY A 89 5.17 1.63 5.92
C GLY A 89 6.61 2.15 5.97
N ARG A 90 7.14 2.17 7.18
CA ARG A 90 8.51 2.62 7.49
C ARG A 90 9.20 1.66 8.45
N GLU A 91 10.51 1.65 8.40
CA GLU A 91 11.40 1.06 9.40
C GLU A 91 11.86 2.14 10.36
N LEU A 92 11.76 1.86 11.67
CA LEU A 92 12.03 2.84 12.71
C LEU A 92 13.51 2.87 13.06
N ALA A 93 14.07 4.07 13.20
CA ALA A 93 15.34 4.38 13.84
C ALA A 93 16.49 3.43 13.45
N ASP A 94 16.66 3.17 12.15
CA ASP A 94 17.75 2.33 11.66
C ASP A 94 19.11 2.99 11.94
N PRO A 95 19.98 2.38 12.76
CA PRO A 95 21.24 2.99 13.13
C PRO A 95 22.19 3.26 11.95
N ALA A 96 22.10 2.47 10.87
CA ALA A 96 22.93 2.64 9.69
C ALA A 96 22.58 3.92 8.91
N TRP A 97 21.34 4.39 9.06
CA TRP A 97 20.82 5.58 8.36
C TRP A 97 20.65 6.79 9.29
N GLY A 98 20.78 6.59 10.59
CA GLY A 98 20.60 7.64 11.59
C GLY A 98 19.16 8.11 11.78
N GLY A 99 18.16 7.34 11.30
CA GLY A 99 16.75 7.70 11.39
C GLY A 99 15.83 6.72 10.71
N ASP A 100 14.56 7.12 10.59
CA ASP A 100 13.52 6.30 9.97
C ASP A 100 13.76 6.16 8.46
N GLN A 101 13.47 4.97 7.94
CA GLN A 101 13.62 4.64 6.52
C GLN A 101 12.30 4.16 5.92
N PRO A 102 12.09 4.31 4.60
CA PRO A 102 10.96 3.66 3.94
C PRO A 102 11.08 2.15 4.10
N GLY A 103 9.98 1.47 4.40
CA GLY A 103 9.94 0.02 4.30
C GLY A 103 10.25 -0.44 2.87
N HIS A 104 10.69 -1.69 2.70
CA HIS A 104 11.18 -2.18 1.39
C HIS A 104 10.17 -2.00 0.23
N LEU A 105 8.86 -2.17 0.48
CA LEU A 105 7.84 -1.89 -0.55
C LEU A 105 7.75 -0.40 -0.89
N ALA A 106 7.87 0.47 0.10
CA ALA A 106 7.88 1.91 -0.12
C ALA A 106 9.11 2.32 -0.93
N LEU A 107 10.28 1.80 -0.59
CA LEU A 107 11.53 2.08 -1.31
C LEU A 107 11.47 1.63 -2.78
N GLU A 108 10.87 0.46 -3.06
CA GLU A 108 10.66 -0.01 -4.43
C GLU A 108 9.77 0.94 -5.24
N ARG A 109 8.68 1.45 -4.64
CA ARG A 109 7.79 2.44 -5.25
C ARG A 109 8.51 3.76 -5.51
N LEU A 110 9.28 4.27 -4.55
CA LEU A 110 10.05 5.51 -4.67
C LEU A 110 11.10 5.40 -5.79
N ARG A 111 11.84 4.29 -5.85
CA ARG A 111 12.78 4.00 -6.93
C ARG A 111 12.12 4.02 -8.30
N TYR A 112 10.94 3.41 -8.41
CA TYR A 112 10.20 3.39 -9.68
C TYR A 112 9.66 4.78 -10.04
N ALA A 113 9.06 5.50 -9.08
CA ALA A 113 8.61 6.88 -9.26
C ALA A 113 9.74 7.82 -9.70
N ALA A 114 10.93 7.69 -9.13
CA ALA A 114 12.10 8.47 -9.52
C ALA A 114 12.52 8.20 -10.98
N ARG A 115 12.45 6.94 -11.45
CA ARG A 115 12.73 6.61 -12.86
C ARG A 115 11.71 7.25 -13.79
N LEU A 116 10.41 7.15 -13.45
CA LEU A 116 9.33 7.76 -14.22
C LEU A 116 9.45 9.28 -14.28
N ALA A 117 9.76 9.92 -13.15
CA ALA A 117 9.94 11.38 -13.08
C ALA A 117 11.10 11.86 -13.96
N ARG A 118 12.24 11.16 -13.94
CA ARG A 118 13.38 11.48 -14.81
C ARG A 118 13.05 11.33 -16.29
N ALA A 119 12.28 10.30 -16.65
CA ALA A 119 11.93 10.03 -18.05
C ALA A 119 10.86 10.98 -18.57
N SER A 120 9.91 11.39 -17.73
CA SER A 120 8.75 12.19 -18.15
C SER A 120 8.87 13.69 -17.82
N GLY A 121 9.72 14.07 -16.87
CA GLY A 121 9.76 15.44 -16.32
C GLY A 121 8.58 15.77 -15.39
N LEU A 122 7.71 14.83 -15.07
CA LEU A 122 6.55 15.06 -14.21
C LEU A 122 6.97 15.31 -12.75
N PRO A 123 6.33 16.27 -12.06
CA PRO A 123 6.53 16.48 -10.63
C PRO A 123 5.94 15.32 -9.80
N ILE A 124 6.53 15.08 -8.62
CA ILE A 124 6.09 14.02 -7.71
C ILE A 124 5.28 14.59 -6.54
N LEU A 125 4.21 13.88 -6.18
CA LEU A 125 3.51 13.95 -4.90
C LEU A 125 3.78 12.66 -4.13
N THR A 126 4.36 12.78 -2.91
CA THR A 126 4.43 11.66 -1.95
C THR A 126 3.23 11.69 -1.02
N SER A 127 2.58 10.54 -0.81
CA SER A 127 1.40 10.43 0.04
C SER A 127 1.55 9.31 1.06
N GLY A 128 1.36 9.66 2.34
CA GLY A 128 1.42 8.74 3.46
C GLY A 128 1.60 9.48 4.77
N GLY A 129 0.68 9.27 5.71
CA GLY A 129 0.67 9.98 6.98
C GLY A 129 1.55 9.38 8.07
N LEU A 130 1.19 9.68 9.32
CA LEU A 130 1.95 9.23 10.49
C LEU A 130 1.69 7.75 10.80
N HIS A 131 2.73 6.94 10.78
CA HIS A 131 2.65 5.55 11.21
C HIS A 131 2.45 5.48 12.73
N PHE A 132 1.33 4.90 13.17
CA PHE A 132 0.88 4.89 14.57
C PHE A 132 0.83 6.28 15.25
N GLY A 133 0.71 7.36 14.48
CA GLY A 133 0.65 8.73 15.00
C GLY A 133 2.00 9.32 15.41
N GLN A 134 3.11 8.67 15.05
CA GLN A 134 4.46 9.14 15.35
C GLN A 134 5.11 9.83 14.14
N PRO A 135 5.67 11.03 14.27
CA PRO A 135 6.46 11.67 13.23
C PRO A 135 7.82 10.94 13.04
N PRO A 136 8.46 11.12 11.87
CA PRO A 136 7.98 11.80 10.68
C PRO A 136 6.92 11.01 9.90
N SER A 137 6.24 11.63 8.93
CA SER A 137 5.28 10.97 8.06
C SER A 137 5.97 10.07 7.01
N GLU A 138 5.24 9.08 6.48
CA GLU A 138 5.75 8.27 5.37
C GLU A 138 6.02 9.12 4.12
N ALA A 139 5.20 10.16 3.88
CA ALA A 139 5.39 11.08 2.77
C ALA A 139 6.68 11.89 2.92
N TYR A 140 6.99 12.38 4.12
CA TYR A 140 8.22 13.09 4.42
C TYR A 140 9.46 12.21 4.20
N ILE A 141 9.47 11.01 4.81
CA ILE A 141 10.57 10.04 4.64
C ILE A 141 10.78 9.72 3.15
N GLY A 142 9.68 9.51 2.41
CA GLY A 142 9.74 9.25 0.97
C GLY A 142 10.33 10.42 0.18
N ALA A 143 9.98 11.65 0.54
CA ALA A 143 10.52 12.85 -0.11
C ALA A 143 12.01 13.04 0.17
N GLU A 144 12.46 12.79 1.41
CA GLU A 144 13.90 12.82 1.74
C GLU A 144 14.69 11.79 0.92
N VAL A 145 14.21 10.57 0.80
CA VAL A 145 14.87 9.51 0.01
C VAL A 145 14.86 9.86 -1.49
N LEU A 146 13.76 10.37 -2.02
CA LEU A 146 13.71 10.83 -3.42
C LEU A 146 14.75 11.92 -3.69
N GLN A 147 14.87 12.89 -2.79
CA GLN A 147 15.84 13.98 -2.94
C GLN A 147 17.29 13.50 -2.75
N ARG A 148 17.56 12.78 -1.65
CA ARG A 148 18.93 12.42 -1.24
C ARG A 148 19.52 11.31 -2.11
N ASP A 149 18.75 10.21 -2.31
CA ASP A 149 19.27 9.00 -2.91
C ASP A 149 19.02 8.94 -4.42
N PHE A 150 17.91 9.53 -4.86
CA PHE A 150 17.51 9.55 -6.27
C PHE A 150 17.66 10.91 -6.95
N GLN A 151 17.97 11.99 -6.22
CA GLN A 151 18.13 13.36 -6.76
C GLN A 151 16.90 13.84 -7.54
N VAL A 152 15.71 13.44 -7.10
CA VAL A 152 14.44 13.84 -7.67
C VAL A 152 13.64 14.59 -6.59
N PRO A 153 13.39 15.90 -6.77
CA PRO A 153 12.64 16.68 -5.78
C PRO A 153 11.17 16.29 -5.77
N THR A 154 10.58 16.29 -4.57
CA THR A 154 9.15 16.15 -4.38
C THR A 154 8.50 17.53 -4.38
N ARG A 155 7.41 17.71 -5.13
CA ARG A 155 6.69 18.98 -5.18
C ARG A 155 5.63 19.11 -4.10
N TRP A 156 4.95 18.01 -3.76
CA TRP A 156 3.88 17.99 -2.75
C TRP A 156 4.04 16.82 -1.80
N LEU A 157 3.77 17.07 -0.52
CA LEU A 157 3.76 16.08 0.55
C LEU A 157 2.34 15.99 1.12
N GLU A 158 1.72 14.83 1.02
CA GLU A 158 0.47 14.52 1.68
C GLU A 158 0.77 13.69 2.93
N GLU A 159 0.69 14.30 4.12
CA GLU A 159 1.18 13.75 5.39
C GLU A 159 0.06 13.38 6.39
N ARG A 160 -1.22 13.56 6.02
CA ARG A 160 -2.35 13.49 6.94
C ARG A 160 -3.08 12.16 6.92
N SER A 161 -2.93 11.41 5.85
CA SER A 161 -3.68 10.19 5.59
C SER A 161 -3.31 9.04 6.55
N ARG A 162 -4.30 8.20 6.86
CA ARG A 162 -4.17 6.99 7.69
C ARG A 162 -4.72 5.76 6.98
N THR A 163 -5.32 5.95 5.82
CA THR A 163 -5.94 4.90 5.00
C THR A 163 -5.74 5.22 3.53
N THR A 164 -5.86 4.23 2.65
CA THR A 164 -5.77 4.46 1.20
C THR A 164 -6.87 5.41 0.68
N TRP A 165 -8.04 5.40 1.32
CA TRP A 165 -9.08 6.38 1.00
C TRP A 165 -8.63 7.81 1.33
N GLU A 166 -8.08 8.02 2.52
CA GLU A 166 -7.57 9.34 2.94
C GLU A 166 -6.39 9.78 2.06
N ASN A 167 -5.49 8.86 1.65
CA ASN A 167 -4.45 9.17 0.66
C ASN A 167 -5.08 9.77 -0.60
N ALA A 168 -6.12 9.15 -1.15
CA ALA A 168 -6.79 9.64 -2.35
C ALA A 168 -7.50 10.97 -2.13
N VAL A 169 -8.24 11.12 -1.02
CA VAL A 169 -8.98 12.37 -0.69
C VAL A 169 -8.01 13.55 -0.59
N TYR A 170 -6.96 13.42 0.22
CA TYR A 170 -6.06 14.55 0.49
C TYR A 170 -5.13 14.84 -0.70
N SER A 171 -4.65 13.81 -1.39
CA SER A 171 -3.90 14.00 -2.64
C SER A 171 -4.76 14.67 -3.71
N ALA A 172 -6.02 14.24 -3.88
CA ALA A 172 -6.94 14.85 -4.84
C ALA A 172 -7.19 16.34 -4.55
N GLN A 173 -7.32 16.73 -3.27
CA GLN A 173 -7.46 18.14 -2.89
C GLN A 173 -6.25 18.97 -3.33
N MET A 174 -5.03 18.47 -3.09
CA MET A 174 -3.79 19.16 -3.46
C MET A 174 -3.63 19.26 -4.98
N LEU A 175 -3.91 18.16 -5.69
CA LEU A 175 -3.78 18.07 -7.15
C LEU A 175 -4.78 18.98 -7.86
N LYS A 176 -6.05 18.96 -7.45
CA LYS A 176 -7.09 19.82 -8.01
C LYS A 176 -6.82 21.31 -7.77
N ALA A 177 -6.28 21.67 -6.61
CA ALA A 177 -5.84 23.04 -6.33
C ALA A 177 -4.69 23.48 -7.28
N ALA A 178 -3.93 22.53 -7.82
CA ALA A 178 -2.88 22.78 -8.82
C ALA A 178 -3.38 22.61 -10.28
N GLY A 179 -4.70 22.42 -10.49
CA GLY A 179 -5.27 22.20 -11.83
C GLY A 179 -4.99 20.83 -12.45
N ILE A 180 -4.64 19.83 -11.62
CA ILE A 180 -4.29 18.49 -12.07
C ILE A 180 -5.45 17.53 -11.79
N GLU A 181 -5.99 16.92 -12.84
CA GLU A 181 -7.11 15.97 -12.78
C GLU A 181 -6.70 14.54 -13.17
N ARG A 182 -5.50 14.36 -13.75
CA ARG A 182 -4.96 13.05 -14.14
C ARG A 182 -3.53 12.88 -13.64
N VAL A 183 -3.25 11.70 -13.06
CA VAL A 183 -1.95 11.37 -12.46
C VAL A 183 -1.43 10.01 -12.91
N VAL A 184 -0.11 9.85 -12.86
CA VAL A 184 0.54 8.54 -12.87
C VAL A 184 0.60 8.03 -11.42
N LEU A 185 -0.16 7.00 -11.11
CA LEU A 185 -0.21 6.43 -9.75
C LEU A 185 0.79 5.28 -9.61
N VAL A 186 1.73 5.44 -8.69
CA VAL A 186 2.75 4.43 -8.38
C VAL A 186 2.42 3.76 -7.05
N THR A 187 2.18 2.46 -7.10
CA THR A 187 2.00 1.60 -5.93
C THR A 187 2.27 0.14 -6.29
N SER A 188 2.24 -0.78 -5.31
CA SER A 188 2.44 -2.21 -5.58
C SER A 188 1.32 -2.77 -6.46
N ALA A 189 1.65 -3.72 -7.35
CA ALA A 189 0.71 -4.27 -8.34
C ALA A 189 -0.57 -4.82 -7.69
N VAL A 190 -0.45 -5.54 -6.59
CA VAL A 190 -1.62 -6.06 -5.84
C VAL A 190 -2.46 -4.97 -5.17
N HIS A 191 -1.85 -3.81 -4.86
CA HIS A 191 -2.51 -2.67 -4.24
C HIS A 191 -3.13 -1.71 -5.27
N MET A 192 -2.72 -1.78 -6.52
CA MET A 192 -3.13 -0.87 -7.57
C MET A 192 -4.64 -0.81 -7.80
N PRO A 193 -5.40 -1.92 -7.87
CA PRO A 193 -6.83 -1.85 -8.13
C PRO A 193 -7.60 -1.08 -7.05
N ARG A 194 -7.26 -1.28 -5.76
CA ARG A 194 -7.90 -0.55 -4.65
C ARG A 194 -7.51 0.92 -4.64
N SER A 195 -6.24 1.21 -4.87
CA SER A 195 -5.74 2.59 -4.91
C SER A 195 -6.35 3.37 -6.07
N ARG A 196 -6.37 2.80 -7.27
CA ARG A 196 -6.99 3.38 -8.46
C ARG A 196 -8.46 3.72 -8.19
N TRP A 197 -9.24 2.75 -7.68
CA TRP A 197 -10.63 2.98 -7.32
C TRP A 197 -10.79 4.16 -6.35
N CYS A 198 -9.95 4.26 -5.30
CA CYS A 198 -10.00 5.38 -4.37
C CYS A 198 -9.76 6.73 -5.05
N PHE A 199 -8.76 6.84 -5.94
CA PHE A 199 -8.45 8.09 -6.66
C PHE A 199 -9.56 8.47 -7.64
N GLU A 200 -10.07 7.51 -8.42
CA GLU A 200 -11.18 7.73 -9.36
C GLU A 200 -12.47 8.16 -8.66
N GLN A 201 -12.80 7.58 -7.48
CA GLN A 201 -13.94 8.03 -6.67
C GLN A 201 -13.77 9.46 -6.13
N ASN A 202 -12.56 9.98 -6.08
CA ASN A 202 -12.26 11.36 -5.70
C ASN A 202 -12.02 12.28 -6.91
N GLY A 203 -12.38 11.84 -8.12
CA GLY A 203 -12.35 12.60 -9.36
C GLY A 203 -10.93 12.88 -9.86
N ILE A 204 -10.01 11.95 -9.67
CA ILE A 204 -8.66 11.96 -10.25
C ILE A 204 -8.56 10.76 -11.20
N GLU A 205 -8.29 11.02 -12.47
CA GLU A 205 -8.01 9.96 -13.44
C GLU A 205 -6.63 9.35 -13.21
N VAL A 206 -6.52 8.03 -13.41
CA VAL A 206 -5.31 7.28 -13.06
C VAL A 206 -4.70 6.60 -14.28
N VAL A 207 -3.46 6.97 -14.59
CA VAL A 207 -2.54 6.15 -15.38
C VAL A 207 -1.82 5.22 -14.40
N ALA A 208 -2.14 3.93 -14.46
CA ALA A 208 -1.56 2.97 -13.52
C ALA A 208 -0.08 2.69 -13.83
N ALA A 209 0.77 2.79 -12.82
CA ALA A 209 2.18 2.42 -12.86
C ALA A 209 2.51 1.44 -11.71
N PRO A 210 2.01 0.20 -11.79
CA PRO A 210 2.23 -0.81 -10.76
C PRO A 210 3.67 -1.30 -10.73
N VAL A 211 4.16 -1.66 -9.52
CA VAL A 211 5.47 -2.25 -9.29
C VAL A 211 5.38 -3.41 -8.30
N GLY A 212 6.39 -4.28 -8.24
CA GLY A 212 6.43 -5.37 -7.27
C GLY A 212 5.41 -6.48 -7.54
N PHE A 213 5.36 -6.98 -8.78
CA PHE A 213 4.49 -8.08 -9.17
C PHE A 213 4.87 -9.39 -8.46
N MET A 214 3.90 -10.05 -7.87
CA MET A 214 4.04 -11.33 -7.18
C MET A 214 3.48 -12.50 -8.00
N GLY A 215 2.63 -12.23 -9.00
CA GLY A 215 2.00 -13.22 -9.87
C GLY A 215 2.91 -13.78 -10.95
N VAL A 216 4.12 -13.21 -11.11
CA VAL A 216 5.12 -13.69 -12.09
C VAL A 216 5.88 -14.87 -11.49
N PRO A 217 5.93 -16.04 -12.17
CA PRO A 217 6.72 -17.16 -11.73
C PRO A 217 8.21 -16.79 -11.65
N ASN A 218 8.87 -17.16 -10.55
CA ASN A 218 10.26 -16.78 -10.34
C ASN A 218 11.27 -17.96 -10.44
N GLY A 219 10.86 -19.06 -11.10
CA GLY A 219 11.73 -20.23 -11.32
C GLY A 219 11.99 -21.06 -10.06
N ARG A 220 11.12 -21.01 -9.06
CA ARG A 220 11.25 -21.78 -7.83
C ARG A 220 11.28 -23.29 -8.09
N PRO A 221 12.15 -24.04 -7.37
CA PRO A 221 12.11 -25.50 -7.40
C PRO A 221 10.70 -26.03 -7.07
N LEU A 222 10.31 -27.12 -7.69
CA LEU A 222 8.99 -27.75 -7.53
C LEU A 222 7.81 -26.79 -7.72
N GLY A 223 7.95 -25.74 -8.58
CA GLY A 223 6.87 -24.85 -8.92
C GLY A 223 6.27 -24.08 -7.74
N GLY A 224 7.03 -23.88 -6.66
CA GLY A 224 6.55 -23.14 -5.48
C GLY A 224 5.73 -23.96 -4.48
N TRP A 225 5.82 -25.30 -4.52
CA TRP A 225 5.17 -26.21 -3.56
C TRP A 225 5.99 -26.46 -2.28
N LEU A 226 7.13 -25.79 -2.11
CA LEU A 226 7.87 -25.82 -0.85
C LEU A 226 7.52 -24.61 0.02
N PRO A 227 7.35 -24.81 1.35
CA PRO A 227 7.04 -23.71 2.28
C PRO A 227 8.16 -22.66 2.34
N GLU A 228 7.79 -21.39 2.26
CA GLU A 228 8.68 -20.24 2.40
C GLU A 228 8.11 -19.22 3.39
N ALA A 229 8.93 -18.66 4.27
CA ALA A 229 8.52 -17.60 5.20
C ALA A 229 8.01 -16.34 4.47
N LYS A 230 8.63 -16.00 3.33
CA LYS A 230 8.20 -14.90 2.47
C LYS A 230 6.77 -15.07 1.95
N ALA A 231 6.37 -16.32 1.62
CA ALA A 231 5.02 -16.61 1.13
C ALA A 231 3.95 -16.33 2.18
N VAL A 232 4.22 -16.58 3.48
CA VAL A 232 3.31 -16.26 4.58
C VAL A 232 3.01 -14.76 4.62
N TRP A 233 4.05 -13.94 4.55
CA TRP A 233 3.92 -12.48 4.54
C TRP A 233 3.18 -11.99 3.27
N GLN A 234 3.55 -12.49 2.09
CA GLN A 234 2.91 -12.13 0.82
C GLN A 234 1.42 -12.51 0.81
N THR A 235 1.06 -13.72 1.27
CA THR A 235 -0.34 -14.15 1.38
C THR A 235 -1.13 -13.24 2.32
N SER A 236 -0.53 -12.80 3.43
CA SER A 236 -1.18 -11.82 4.34
C SER A 236 -1.48 -10.50 3.64
N LEU A 237 -0.57 -10.02 2.78
CA LEU A 237 -0.81 -8.82 1.95
C LEU A 237 -1.97 -9.06 0.97
N LEU A 238 -1.99 -10.18 0.24
CA LEU A 238 -3.04 -10.50 -0.71
C LEU A 238 -4.42 -10.55 -0.04
N ILE A 239 -4.53 -11.21 1.12
CA ILE A 239 -5.79 -11.28 1.89
C ILE A 239 -6.23 -9.89 2.34
N ASN A 240 -5.29 -9.05 2.81
CA ASN A 240 -5.60 -7.68 3.20
C ASN A 240 -6.10 -6.84 2.02
N GLU A 241 -5.50 -6.99 0.83
CA GLU A 241 -5.96 -6.29 -0.38
C GLU A 241 -7.32 -6.80 -0.87
N ALA A 242 -7.52 -8.12 -0.90
CA ALA A 242 -8.81 -8.70 -1.27
C ALA A 242 -9.94 -8.24 -0.32
N ALA A 243 -9.69 -8.25 0.99
CA ALA A 243 -10.64 -7.73 1.98
C ALA A 243 -10.88 -6.22 1.79
N GLY A 244 -9.83 -5.45 1.51
CA GLY A 244 -9.94 -4.03 1.22
C GLY A 244 -10.81 -3.75 -0.01
N MET A 245 -10.60 -4.47 -1.11
CA MET A 245 -11.41 -4.32 -2.33
C MET A 245 -12.90 -4.59 -2.11
N LEU A 246 -13.23 -5.55 -1.24
CA LEU A 246 -14.63 -5.86 -0.90
C LEU A 246 -15.25 -4.84 0.06
N LEU A 247 -14.49 -4.36 1.04
CA LEU A 247 -15.01 -3.52 2.11
C LEU A 247 -15.03 -2.02 1.75
N TYR A 248 -14.09 -1.52 0.95
CA TYR A 248 -13.98 -0.10 0.64
C TYR A 248 -15.23 0.46 -0.04
N PRO A 249 -15.84 -0.19 -1.06
CA PRO A 249 -17.08 0.30 -1.66
C PRO A 249 -18.28 0.33 -0.69
N LEU A 250 -18.24 -0.46 0.38
CA LEU A 250 -19.28 -0.49 1.40
C LEU A 250 -19.08 0.58 2.48
N LEU A 251 -17.82 0.89 2.79
CA LEU A 251 -17.44 1.80 3.90
C LEU A 251 -17.26 3.25 3.44
N TYR A 252 -16.83 3.46 2.21
CA TYR A 252 -16.52 4.77 1.66
C TYR A 252 -17.44 5.06 0.47
N ARG A 253 -18.20 6.14 0.60
CA ARG A 253 -18.99 6.67 -0.51
C ARG A 253 -18.36 7.96 -1.00
N PRO A 254 -18.39 8.26 -2.31
CA PRO A 254 -17.96 9.55 -2.82
C PRO A 254 -18.69 10.66 -2.06
N ALA A 255 -17.96 11.64 -1.58
CA ALA A 255 -18.57 12.82 -1.01
C ALA A 255 -19.23 13.62 -2.15
N VAL A 256 -20.52 13.44 -2.33
CA VAL A 256 -21.32 14.30 -3.20
C VAL A 256 -21.27 15.70 -2.60
N GLY A 257 -20.48 16.62 -3.19
CA GLY A 257 -20.52 18.04 -2.88
C GLY A 257 -19.70 18.49 -1.66
N VAL A 258 -18.48 18.04 -1.46
CA VAL A 258 -17.57 18.68 -0.50
C VAL A 258 -16.97 19.92 -1.15
N SER A 259 -17.48 21.09 -0.74
CA SER A 259 -16.84 22.39 -0.98
C SER A 259 -15.39 22.35 -0.43
N PRO A 260 -14.41 22.95 -1.10
CA PRO A 260 -13.04 22.96 -0.63
C PRO A 260 -12.95 23.55 0.77
N ALA A 261 -12.26 22.86 1.67
CA ALA A 261 -11.96 23.38 2.99
C ALA A 261 -11.15 24.69 2.84
N PRO A 262 -11.42 25.70 3.69
CA PRO A 262 -10.69 26.96 3.62
C PRO A 262 -9.18 26.73 3.76
N PRO A 263 -8.35 27.53 3.10
CA PRO A 263 -6.89 27.41 3.21
C PRO A 263 -6.47 27.56 4.67
N VAL A 264 -5.65 26.64 5.13
CA VAL A 264 -4.99 26.75 6.43
C VAL A 264 -4.17 28.02 6.40
N ALA A 265 -4.50 28.97 7.28
CA ALA A 265 -3.74 30.21 7.44
C ALA A 265 -2.26 29.86 7.65
N ALA A 266 -1.41 30.45 6.84
CA ALA A 266 0.03 30.36 7.01
C ALA A 266 0.36 30.86 8.43
N ASP A 267 0.96 30.00 9.23
CA ASP A 267 1.49 30.34 10.54
C ASP A 267 2.57 31.42 10.33
N GLN A 268 2.22 32.64 10.67
CA GLN A 268 3.18 33.74 10.68
C GLN A 268 4.09 33.48 11.89
N GLY A 269 5.28 32.99 11.61
CA GLY A 269 6.34 32.83 12.60
C GLY A 269 6.53 34.10 13.44
N PRO A 270 7.02 33.96 14.69
CA PRO A 270 7.12 35.06 15.63
C PRO A 270 8.00 36.18 15.08
N ALA A 271 7.42 37.39 15.06
CA ALA A 271 8.15 38.61 14.76
C ALA A 271 9.34 38.75 15.72
N GLN A 272 10.52 38.88 15.15
CA GLN A 272 11.74 39.24 15.88
C GLN A 272 11.55 40.61 16.51
N GLN A 273 11.62 40.67 17.84
CA GLN A 273 11.97 41.85 18.61
C GLN A 273 13.32 41.64 19.28
#